data_340adbff897d91250ac562c6365244d5
#
_entry.id   340adbff897d91250ac562c6365244d5
#
_cell.length_a   1.000
_cell.length_b   1.000
_cell.length_c   1.000
_cell.angle_alpha   90.00
_cell.angle_beta   90.00
_cell.angle_gamma   90.00
#
_symmetry.space_group_name_H-M   'P 1'
#
loop_
_entity.id
_entity.type
_entity.pdbx_description
1 polymer ?
#
loop_
_entity_poly.entity_id
_entity_poly.type
_entity_poly.pdbx_seq_one_letter_code
_entity_poly.pdbx_strand_id
1 'polypeptide(L)'
;TVRSAKDFFFPPVENMVNFKVNGKKIEVDDIRTECEDFVIFGVRACDAASFKILDSVYLSEPVDTYYQNRREHGVVMTMSCSKPSETCFCSVFGIDAAEPAGDVSCWLTDDAVLMQANTEKGEALLASLPMLEDAADDAAEESKAKTKAILEKLPLKNLSTDSFGGDKLMELFSSDKWASLSEACL
;
A
#
# COMPACT_ATOMS: atom_id res chain seq x y z
N THR A 1 -8.98 3.42 -13.43
CA THR A 1 -9.43 2.45 -12.41
C THR A 1 -8.42 2.48 -11.30
N VAL A 2 -8.86 2.75 -10.09
CA VAL A 2 -7.97 2.71 -8.93
C VAL A 2 -8.07 1.31 -8.34
N ARG A 3 -7.03 0.50 -8.54
CA ARG A 3 -6.87 -0.79 -7.84
C ARG A 3 -5.87 -0.61 -6.71
N SER A 4 -6.09 -1.33 -5.62
CA SER A 4 -5.12 -1.36 -4.54
C SER A 4 -3.88 -2.16 -4.95
N ALA A 5 -2.71 -1.71 -4.49
CA ALA A 5 -1.45 -2.42 -4.69
C ALA A 5 -1.38 -3.74 -3.91
N LYS A 6 -2.29 -3.99 -2.99
CA LYS A 6 -2.35 -5.23 -2.19
C LYS A 6 -2.48 -6.49 -3.03
N ASP A 7 -3.21 -6.42 -4.15
CA ASP A 7 -3.43 -7.57 -5.04
C ASP A 7 -2.12 -8.15 -5.62
N PHE A 8 -1.04 -7.39 -5.67
CA PHE A 8 0.26 -7.87 -6.13
C PHE A 8 0.98 -8.72 -5.07
N PHE A 9 0.73 -8.45 -3.80
CA PHE A 9 1.33 -9.18 -2.69
C PHE A 9 0.40 -10.24 -2.11
N PHE A 10 -0.90 -9.99 -2.18
CA PHE A 10 -1.94 -10.87 -1.68
C PHE A 10 -3.03 -11.05 -2.75
N PRO A 11 -2.76 -11.81 -3.81
CA PRO A 11 -3.73 -12.05 -4.87
C PRO A 11 -4.86 -12.97 -4.37
N PRO A 12 -6.06 -12.90 -4.98
CA PRO A 12 -7.20 -13.73 -4.59
C PRO A 12 -7.04 -15.21 -4.93
N VAL A 13 -6.07 -15.55 -5.78
CA VAL A 13 -5.80 -16.93 -6.23
C VAL A 13 -4.29 -17.16 -6.28
N GLU A 14 -3.87 -18.31 -5.75
CA GLU A 14 -2.48 -18.77 -5.75
C GLU A 14 -2.36 -20.14 -6.39
N ASN A 15 -1.28 -20.34 -7.16
CA ASN A 15 -0.87 -21.67 -7.58
C ASN A 15 0.00 -22.27 -6.48
N MET A 16 -0.44 -23.39 -5.94
CA MET A 16 0.30 -24.05 -4.84
C MET A 16 1.40 -24.95 -5.36
N VAL A 17 1.14 -25.66 -6.45
CA VAL A 17 2.07 -26.63 -7.04
C VAL A 17 1.84 -26.71 -8.54
N ASN A 18 2.91 -26.97 -9.29
CA ASN A 18 2.83 -27.47 -10.66
C ASN A 18 3.02 -28.98 -10.65
N PHE A 19 2.33 -29.67 -11.54
CA PHE A 19 2.56 -31.12 -11.72
C PHE A 19 2.61 -31.50 -13.19
N LYS A 20 3.43 -32.45 -13.51
CA LYS A 20 3.53 -33.06 -14.82
C LYS A 20 3.22 -34.58 -14.71
N VAL A 21 2.37 -35.07 -15.59
CA VAL A 21 2.05 -36.49 -15.67
C VAL A 21 2.81 -37.11 -16.85
N ASN A 22 3.67 -38.05 -16.56
CA ASN A 22 4.43 -38.77 -17.56
C ASN A 22 4.18 -40.27 -17.41
N GLY A 23 3.16 -40.77 -18.13
CA GLY A 23 2.66 -42.13 -17.99
C GLY A 23 2.08 -42.40 -16.59
N LYS A 24 2.74 -43.22 -15.80
CA LYS A 24 2.36 -43.57 -14.41
C LYS A 24 3.11 -42.73 -13.37
N LYS A 25 4.05 -41.86 -13.78
CA LYS A 25 4.82 -41.04 -12.89
C LYS A 25 4.18 -39.62 -12.82
N ILE A 26 4.09 -39.09 -11.63
CA ILE A 26 3.70 -37.73 -11.38
C ILE A 26 4.92 -37.01 -10.78
N GLU A 27 5.35 -35.93 -11.42
CA GLU A 27 6.37 -35.03 -10.95
C GLU A 27 5.66 -33.81 -10.41
N VAL A 28 5.97 -33.40 -9.17
CA VAL A 28 5.36 -32.25 -8.48
C VAL A 28 6.44 -31.26 -8.18
N ASP A 29 6.26 -30.04 -8.66
CA ASP A 29 7.14 -28.90 -8.39
C ASP A 29 6.45 -27.94 -7.40
N ASP A 30 7.11 -27.66 -6.29
CA ASP A 30 6.69 -26.64 -5.34
C ASP A 30 7.15 -25.26 -5.85
N ILE A 31 6.19 -24.44 -6.23
CA ILE A 31 6.44 -23.12 -6.82
C ILE A 31 6.36 -21.96 -5.80
N ARG A 32 6.27 -22.25 -4.49
CA ARG A 32 6.12 -21.24 -3.45
C ARG A 32 7.26 -20.24 -3.40
N THR A 33 8.44 -20.61 -3.85
CA THR A 33 9.64 -19.75 -3.88
C THR A 33 9.89 -19.13 -5.25
N GLU A 34 9.06 -19.42 -6.25
CA GLU A 34 9.19 -18.86 -7.59
C GLU A 34 8.48 -17.50 -7.63
N CYS A 35 9.24 -16.43 -7.53
CA CYS A 35 8.77 -15.07 -7.71
C CYS A 35 9.85 -14.27 -8.45
N GLU A 36 9.45 -13.58 -9.50
CA GLU A 36 10.31 -12.62 -10.18
C GLU A 36 10.32 -11.30 -9.39
N ASP A 37 11.45 -10.58 -9.45
CA ASP A 37 11.52 -9.23 -8.91
C ASP A 37 10.56 -8.32 -9.68
N PHE A 38 9.81 -7.50 -8.96
CA PHE A 38 8.87 -6.57 -9.55
C PHE A 38 8.84 -5.23 -8.81
N VAL A 39 8.43 -4.20 -9.53
CA VAL A 39 8.28 -2.85 -9.00
C VAL A 39 6.84 -2.40 -9.17
N ILE A 40 6.24 -1.89 -8.11
CA ILE A 40 4.93 -1.25 -8.16
C ILE A 40 5.11 0.26 -8.00
N PHE A 41 4.85 0.99 -9.06
CA PHE A 41 4.97 2.44 -9.10
C PHE A 41 3.63 3.14 -8.88
N GLY A 42 3.66 4.25 -8.13
CA GLY A 42 2.50 5.10 -7.93
C GLY A 42 1.52 4.62 -6.84
N VAL A 43 2.01 3.81 -5.90
CA VAL A 43 1.24 3.38 -4.73
C VAL A 43 0.92 4.59 -3.87
N ARG A 44 -0.31 4.72 -3.38
CA ARG A 44 -0.68 5.81 -2.47
C ARG A 44 -0.17 5.53 -1.06
N ALA A 45 0.12 6.59 -0.30
CA ALA A 45 0.57 6.48 1.08
C ALA A 45 -0.40 5.64 1.96
N CYS A 46 -1.71 5.77 1.76
CA CYS A 46 -2.72 4.97 2.48
C CYS A 46 -2.67 3.48 2.11
N ASP A 47 -2.42 3.14 0.85
CA ASP A 47 -2.24 1.74 0.42
C ASP A 47 -0.92 1.18 0.93
N ALA A 48 0.18 1.96 0.88
CA ALA A 48 1.46 1.55 1.43
C ALA A 48 1.40 1.30 2.94
N ALA A 49 0.68 2.15 3.69
CA ALA A 49 0.47 1.95 5.13
C ALA A 49 -0.27 0.64 5.45
N SER A 50 -1.13 0.16 4.55
CA SER A 50 -1.84 -1.11 4.75
C SER A 50 -0.92 -2.34 4.73
N PHE A 51 0.26 -2.26 4.09
CA PHE A 51 1.21 -3.36 4.10
C PHE A 51 1.73 -3.68 5.50
N LYS A 52 1.86 -2.67 6.39
CA LYS A 52 2.24 -2.92 7.79
C LYS A 52 1.22 -3.81 8.51
N ILE A 53 -0.05 -3.69 8.17
CA ILE A 53 -1.12 -4.53 8.73
C ILE A 53 -1.04 -5.94 8.15
N LEU A 54 -0.87 -6.07 6.83
CA LEU A 54 -0.71 -7.36 6.18
C LEU A 54 0.56 -8.08 6.68
N ASP A 55 1.68 -7.36 6.79
CA ASP A 55 2.94 -7.89 7.30
C ASP A 55 2.77 -8.42 8.73
N SER A 56 2.04 -7.72 9.60
CA SER A 56 1.80 -8.17 10.97
C SER A 56 0.95 -9.45 11.07
N VAL A 57 0.15 -9.74 10.05
CA VAL A 57 -0.68 -10.95 10.00
C VAL A 57 0.06 -12.09 9.29
N TYR A 58 0.59 -11.84 8.10
CA TYR A 58 1.10 -12.90 7.23
C TYR A 58 2.58 -13.22 7.43
N LEU A 59 3.35 -12.33 8.07
CA LEU A 59 4.74 -12.59 8.44
C LEU A 59 4.92 -13.02 9.90
N SER A 60 3.81 -13.12 10.68
CA SER A 60 3.83 -13.75 12.00
C SER A 60 3.67 -15.27 11.90
N GLU A 61 4.12 -16.01 12.93
CA GLU A 61 4.00 -17.47 12.96
C GLU A 61 2.53 -17.94 13.08
N PRO A 62 2.09 -18.88 12.21
CA PRO A 62 2.82 -19.50 11.10
C PRO A 62 2.90 -18.56 9.88
N VAL A 63 4.14 -18.34 9.37
CA VAL A 63 4.40 -17.41 8.25
C VAL A 63 3.74 -17.92 6.97
N ASP A 64 3.02 -17.02 6.28
CA ASP A 64 2.55 -17.26 4.92
C ASP A 64 3.73 -17.08 3.93
N THR A 65 4.25 -18.21 3.45
CA THR A 65 5.45 -18.23 2.59
C THR A 65 5.20 -17.62 1.20
N TYR A 66 3.98 -17.62 0.69
CA TYR A 66 3.64 -16.97 -0.59
C TYR A 66 3.68 -15.46 -0.44
N TYR A 67 3.06 -14.94 0.61
CA TYR A 67 3.09 -13.51 0.92
C TYR A 67 4.52 -13.04 1.20
N GLN A 68 5.26 -13.76 2.03
CA GLN A 68 6.66 -13.46 2.35
C GLN A 68 7.49 -13.36 1.08
N ASN A 69 7.42 -14.36 0.21
CA ASN A 69 8.19 -14.40 -1.03
C ASN A 69 7.92 -13.17 -1.91
N ARG A 70 6.64 -12.78 -2.07
CA ARG A 70 6.31 -11.55 -2.81
C ARG A 70 6.79 -10.29 -2.12
N ARG A 71 6.72 -10.23 -0.78
CA ARG A 71 7.24 -9.09 -0.02
C ARG A 71 8.75 -8.95 -0.14
N GLU A 72 9.47 -10.05 -0.27
CA GLU A 72 10.93 -10.07 -0.48
C GLU A 72 11.31 -9.59 -1.89
N HIS A 73 10.54 -9.96 -2.92
CA HIS A 73 10.83 -9.62 -4.32
C HIS A 73 10.21 -8.30 -4.81
N GLY A 74 9.16 -7.80 -4.15
CA GLY A 74 8.48 -6.59 -4.56
C GLY A 74 9.12 -5.32 -4.01
N VAL A 75 9.29 -4.30 -4.88
CA VAL A 75 9.68 -2.94 -4.50
C VAL A 75 8.48 -2.01 -4.63
N VAL A 76 8.18 -1.23 -3.60
CA VAL A 76 7.04 -0.33 -3.54
C VAL A 76 7.50 1.11 -3.68
N MET A 77 7.16 1.74 -4.81
CA MET A 77 7.37 3.17 -5.05
C MET A 77 6.09 3.93 -4.75
N THR A 78 6.10 4.71 -3.68
CA THR A 78 4.92 5.38 -3.13
C THR A 78 4.88 6.84 -3.56
N MET A 79 3.77 7.24 -4.16
CA MET A 79 3.57 8.60 -4.65
C MET A 79 2.89 9.47 -3.60
N SER A 80 3.39 10.68 -3.39
CA SER A 80 2.71 11.75 -2.66
C SER A 80 1.34 12.04 -3.25
N CYS A 81 0.34 12.30 -2.41
CA CYS A 81 -1.04 12.44 -2.84
C CYS A 81 -1.33 13.86 -3.37
N SER A 82 -1.57 13.99 -4.67
CA SER A 82 -1.92 15.26 -5.30
C SER A 82 -3.43 15.48 -5.49
N LYS A 83 -4.21 14.41 -5.45
CA LYS A 83 -5.66 14.46 -5.71
C LYS A 83 -6.43 13.49 -4.80
N PRO A 84 -6.70 13.87 -3.54
CA PRO A 84 -7.53 13.07 -2.65
C PRO A 84 -9.02 13.14 -3.06
N SER A 85 -9.80 12.19 -2.54
CA SER A 85 -11.27 12.22 -2.58
C SER A 85 -11.80 12.96 -1.37
N GLU A 86 -13.03 13.48 -1.44
CA GLU A 86 -13.74 14.06 -0.29
C GLU A 86 -13.95 13.08 0.86
N THR A 87 -13.94 11.79 0.57
CA THR A 87 -14.04 10.71 1.55
C THR A 87 -12.70 10.28 2.15
N CYS A 88 -11.58 10.94 1.81
CA CYS A 88 -10.28 10.61 2.36
C CYS A 88 -10.16 11.03 3.83
N PHE A 89 -9.57 10.16 4.64
CA PHE A 89 -9.35 10.35 6.08
C PHE A 89 -8.02 9.78 6.57
N CYS A 90 -7.02 9.68 5.70
CA CYS A 90 -5.72 9.07 6.01
C CYS A 90 -5.01 9.74 7.21
N SER A 91 -5.13 11.06 7.35
CA SER A 91 -4.55 11.82 8.46
C SER A 91 -5.10 11.40 9.85
N VAL A 92 -6.35 10.91 9.90
CA VAL A 92 -6.98 10.40 11.13
C VAL A 92 -6.24 9.17 11.70
N PHE A 93 -5.60 8.40 10.83
CA PHE A 93 -4.78 7.24 11.18
C PHE A 93 -3.27 7.53 11.20
N GLY A 94 -2.89 8.81 11.23
CA GLY A 94 -1.49 9.21 11.29
C GLY A 94 -0.70 8.95 10.00
N ILE A 95 -1.39 8.78 8.87
CA ILE A 95 -0.74 8.59 7.57
C ILE A 95 -0.47 9.96 6.95
N ASP A 96 0.80 10.32 6.81
CA ASP A 96 1.21 11.54 6.10
C ASP A 96 1.32 11.26 4.60
N ALA A 97 0.36 11.76 3.83
CA ALA A 97 0.36 11.61 2.39
C ALA A 97 1.31 12.57 1.67
N ALA A 98 1.93 13.51 2.38
CA ALA A 98 3.00 14.38 1.86
C ALA A 98 4.38 13.73 2.01
N GLU A 99 4.53 12.81 2.99
CA GLU A 99 5.73 12.01 3.24
C GLU A 99 5.40 10.54 3.05
N PRO A 100 5.19 10.09 1.80
CA PRO A 100 4.74 8.73 1.54
C PRO A 100 5.80 7.72 1.97
N ALA A 101 5.38 6.69 2.70
CA ALA A 101 6.26 5.60 3.10
C ALA A 101 6.21 4.48 2.05
N GLY A 102 7.35 3.86 1.79
CA GLY A 102 7.53 2.75 0.85
C GLY A 102 9.02 2.48 0.72
N ASP A 103 9.44 1.65 -0.23
CA ASP A 103 10.86 1.48 -0.51
C ASP A 103 11.46 2.73 -1.16
N VAL A 104 10.64 3.39 -2.00
CA VAL A 104 10.96 4.69 -2.60
C VAL A 104 9.79 5.63 -2.42
N SER A 105 10.05 6.83 -1.88
CA SER A 105 9.11 7.95 -1.87
C SER A 105 9.23 8.77 -3.14
N CYS A 106 8.09 9.15 -3.72
CA CYS A 106 8.05 9.93 -4.95
C CYS A 106 7.17 11.17 -4.79
N TRP A 107 7.65 12.29 -5.33
CA TRP A 107 6.91 13.57 -5.40
C TRP A 107 6.88 14.05 -6.84
N LEU A 108 5.70 14.43 -7.28
CA LEU A 108 5.50 14.99 -8.61
C LEU A 108 5.68 16.50 -8.56
N THR A 109 6.54 17.02 -9.41
CA THR A 109 6.66 18.45 -9.72
C THR A 109 6.06 18.74 -11.10
N ASP A 110 6.16 19.98 -11.58
CA ASP A 110 5.60 20.35 -12.89
C ASP A 110 6.37 19.70 -14.05
N ASP A 111 7.65 19.38 -13.86
CA ASP A 111 8.58 18.92 -14.90
C ASP A 111 9.32 17.63 -14.57
N ALA A 112 9.24 17.14 -13.34
CA ALA A 112 9.99 15.97 -12.89
C ALA A 112 9.23 15.11 -11.86
N VAL A 113 9.74 13.90 -11.66
CA VAL A 113 9.40 13.04 -10.51
C VAL A 113 10.63 12.97 -9.62
N LEU A 114 10.53 13.52 -8.43
CA LEU A 114 11.57 13.40 -7.41
C LEU A 114 11.40 12.06 -6.68
N MET A 115 12.53 11.41 -6.40
CA MET A 115 12.55 10.08 -5.79
C MET A 115 13.56 10.05 -4.65
N GLN A 116 13.18 9.42 -3.55
CA GLN A 116 14.04 9.21 -2.38
C GLN A 116 13.92 7.76 -1.93
N ALA A 117 15.04 7.05 -1.88
CA ALA A 117 15.08 5.71 -1.32
C ALA A 117 14.92 5.75 0.20
N ASN A 118 14.14 4.82 0.75
CA ASN A 118 13.92 4.68 2.18
C ASN A 118 14.41 3.32 2.72
N THR A 119 14.70 2.38 1.83
CA THR A 119 15.17 1.03 2.16
C THR A 119 16.30 0.62 1.22
N GLU A 120 17.05 -0.41 1.61
CA GLU A 120 18.11 -1.00 0.77
C GLU A 120 17.58 -1.43 -0.61
N LYS A 121 16.36 -1.94 -0.69
CA LYS A 121 15.71 -2.27 -1.97
C LYS A 121 15.47 -1.03 -2.83
N GLY A 122 15.04 0.06 -2.20
CA GLY A 122 14.86 1.34 -2.86
C GLY A 122 16.17 1.90 -3.38
N GLU A 123 17.23 1.85 -2.59
CA GLU A 123 18.58 2.27 -2.99
C GLU A 123 19.10 1.45 -4.19
N ALA A 124 18.96 0.12 -4.12
CA ALA A 124 19.37 -0.78 -5.21
C ALA A 124 18.59 -0.49 -6.51
N LEU A 125 17.28 -0.25 -6.40
CA LEU A 125 16.45 0.11 -7.55
C LEU A 125 16.91 1.43 -8.17
N LEU A 126 17.05 2.51 -7.38
CA LEU A 126 17.46 3.82 -7.91
C LEU A 126 18.87 3.77 -8.51
N ALA A 127 19.80 3.05 -7.91
CA ALA A 127 21.14 2.85 -8.44
C ALA A 127 21.16 2.11 -9.79
N SER A 128 20.13 1.31 -10.09
CA SER A 128 19.99 0.60 -11.37
C SER A 128 19.47 1.48 -12.51
N LEU A 129 19.02 2.70 -12.23
CA LEU A 129 18.41 3.62 -13.20
C LEU A 129 19.42 4.69 -13.65
N PRO A 130 20.09 4.52 -14.81
CA PRO A 130 21.19 5.40 -15.23
C PRO A 130 20.74 6.80 -15.68
N MET A 131 19.44 7.04 -15.76
CA MET A 131 18.87 8.31 -16.21
C MET A 131 18.53 9.28 -15.06
N LEU A 132 18.76 8.88 -13.81
CA LEU A 132 18.50 9.75 -12.68
C LEU A 132 19.60 10.79 -12.52
N GLU A 133 19.19 11.98 -12.14
CA GLU A 133 20.06 13.10 -11.79
C GLU A 133 19.87 13.46 -10.32
N ASP A 134 20.94 13.94 -9.70
CA ASP A 134 20.85 14.40 -8.31
C ASP A 134 19.98 15.66 -8.21
N ALA A 135 19.08 15.69 -7.26
CA ALA A 135 18.24 16.83 -6.96
C ALA A 135 18.73 17.53 -5.67
N ALA A 136 18.38 18.81 -5.52
CA ALA A 136 18.64 19.54 -4.27
C ALA A 136 17.83 18.90 -3.12
N ASP A 137 18.35 18.98 -1.89
CA ASP A 137 17.75 18.38 -0.69
C ASP A 137 16.33 18.93 -0.40
N ASP A 138 16.05 20.15 -0.80
CA ASP A 138 14.77 20.84 -0.62
C ASP A 138 13.82 20.76 -1.84
N ALA A 139 14.23 20.08 -2.90
CA ALA A 139 13.46 20.01 -4.15
C ALA A 139 12.01 19.52 -3.98
N ALA A 140 11.76 18.64 -3.00
CA ALA A 140 10.44 18.10 -2.73
C ALA A 140 9.55 18.99 -1.85
N GLU A 141 10.09 20.02 -1.19
CA GLU A 141 9.38 20.78 -0.16
C GLU A 141 8.15 21.50 -0.71
N GLU A 142 8.21 22.04 -1.92
CA GLU A 142 7.04 22.66 -2.54
C GLU A 142 5.91 21.65 -2.81
N SER A 143 6.25 20.47 -3.30
CA SER A 143 5.28 19.39 -3.54
C SER A 143 4.66 18.89 -2.22
N LYS A 144 5.47 18.73 -1.18
CA LYS A 144 5.02 18.37 0.17
C LYS A 144 4.06 19.42 0.74
N ALA A 145 4.41 20.70 0.62
CA ALA A 145 3.56 21.80 1.08
C ALA A 145 2.22 21.86 0.34
N LYS A 146 2.22 21.66 -0.99
CA LYS A 146 0.99 21.56 -1.80
C LYS A 146 0.10 20.43 -1.28
N THR A 147 0.66 19.25 -1.04
CA THR A 147 -0.08 18.10 -0.51
C THR A 147 -0.66 18.39 0.87
N LYS A 148 0.12 18.94 1.80
CA LYS A 148 -0.35 19.32 3.14
C LYS A 148 -1.51 20.32 3.08
N ALA A 149 -1.41 21.31 2.21
CA ALA A 149 -2.47 22.31 2.03
C ALA A 149 -3.78 21.71 1.46
N ILE A 150 -3.70 20.66 0.65
CA ILE A 150 -4.87 19.94 0.14
C ILE A 150 -5.51 19.09 1.26
N LEU A 151 -4.70 18.38 2.03
CA LEU A 151 -5.17 17.52 3.13
C LEU A 151 -5.88 18.33 4.22
N GLU A 152 -5.42 19.56 4.51
CA GLU A 152 -6.04 20.47 5.46
C GLU A 152 -7.48 20.88 5.08
N LYS A 153 -7.86 20.73 3.84
CA LYS A 153 -9.22 21.06 3.33
C LYS A 153 -10.17 19.87 3.32
N LEU A 154 -9.70 18.68 3.67
CA LEU A 154 -10.53 17.47 3.62
C LEU A 154 -11.64 17.51 4.67
N PRO A 155 -12.91 17.16 4.30
CA PRO A 155 -14.04 17.21 5.22
C PRO A 155 -13.88 16.29 6.43
N LEU A 156 -13.22 15.14 6.25
CA LEU A 156 -13.06 14.10 7.28
C LEU A 156 -11.73 14.19 8.05
N LYS A 157 -10.94 15.25 7.88
CA LYS A 157 -9.65 15.39 8.57
C LYS A 157 -9.73 15.35 10.10
N ASN A 158 -10.86 15.78 10.65
CA ASN A 158 -11.12 15.84 12.09
C ASN A 158 -12.05 14.73 12.59
N LEU A 159 -12.19 13.65 11.83
CA LEU A 159 -12.99 12.51 12.25
C LEU A 159 -12.40 11.93 13.54
N SER A 160 -13.22 11.84 14.61
CA SER A 160 -12.78 11.24 15.88
C SER A 160 -12.69 9.73 15.76
N THR A 161 -11.59 9.18 16.25
CA THR A 161 -11.38 7.72 16.36
C THR A 161 -11.90 7.15 17.69
N ASP A 162 -12.39 8.00 18.61
CA ASP A 162 -12.87 7.58 19.94
C ASP A 162 -14.03 6.57 19.87
N SER A 163 -14.73 6.55 18.72
CA SER A 163 -15.85 5.64 18.48
C SER A 163 -15.45 4.34 17.76
N PHE A 164 -14.15 4.13 17.47
CA PHE A 164 -13.66 2.99 16.67
C PHE A 164 -13.29 1.76 17.54
N GLY A 165 -13.85 1.64 18.71
CA GLY A 165 -13.62 0.49 19.59
C GLY A 165 -14.75 -0.54 19.52
N GLY A 166 -14.41 -1.80 19.82
CA GLY A 166 -15.38 -2.89 19.89
C GLY A 166 -16.50 -2.63 20.88
N ASP A 167 -16.21 -2.02 22.02
CA ASP A 167 -17.19 -1.66 23.05
C ASP A 167 -18.20 -0.66 22.48
N LYS A 168 -17.74 0.35 21.75
CA LYS A 168 -18.62 1.34 21.12
C LYS A 168 -19.48 0.74 20.02
N LEU A 169 -18.93 -0.20 19.26
CA LEU A 169 -19.70 -0.94 18.25
C LEU A 169 -20.84 -1.74 18.90
N MET A 170 -20.58 -2.37 20.04
CA MET A 170 -21.61 -3.11 20.79
C MET A 170 -22.72 -2.19 21.33
N GLU A 171 -22.39 -0.99 21.82
CA GLU A 171 -23.38 0.02 22.22
C GLU A 171 -24.28 0.43 21.05
N LEU A 172 -23.70 0.53 19.86
CA LEU A 172 -24.42 0.93 18.63
C LEU A 172 -25.17 -0.22 17.96
N PHE A 173 -25.00 -1.46 18.43
CA PHE A 173 -25.59 -2.66 17.79
C PHE A 173 -27.12 -2.57 17.65
N SER A 174 -27.80 -2.00 18.62
CA SER A 174 -29.28 -1.82 18.64
C SER A 174 -29.73 -0.49 18.04
N SER A 175 -28.87 0.24 17.34
CA SER A 175 -29.22 1.55 16.76
C SER A 175 -30.13 1.42 15.55
N ASP A 176 -31.21 2.21 15.51
CA ASP A 176 -32.14 2.30 14.37
C ASP A 176 -31.45 2.77 13.06
N LYS A 177 -30.25 3.36 13.16
CA LYS A 177 -29.48 3.76 12.00
C LYS A 177 -29.08 2.58 11.12
N TRP A 178 -28.97 1.37 11.66
CA TRP A 178 -28.68 0.17 10.89
C TRP A 178 -29.76 -0.15 9.85
N ALA A 179 -31.02 0.11 10.18
CA ALA A 179 -32.14 -0.09 9.25
C ALA A 179 -31.98 0.81 8.02
N SER A 180 -31.70 2.10 8.21
CA SER A 180 -31.50 3.04 7.09
C SER A 180 -30.27 2.75 6.25
N LEU A 181 -29.20 2.23 6.87
CA LEU A 181 -27.99 1.82 6.14
C LEU A 181 -28.22 0.55 5.33
N SER A 182 -29.05 -0.39 5.86
CA SER A 182 -29.35 -1.64 5.16
C SER A 182 -30.22 -1.45 3.92
N GLU A 183 -31.01 -0.39 3.82
CA GLU A 183 -31.80 -0.06 2.64
C GLU A 183 -30.93 0.25 1.41
N ALA A 184 -29.69 0.72 1.61
CA ALA A 184 -28.73 1.00 0.56
C ALA A 184 -27.81 -0.19 0.24
N CYS A 185 -27.95 -1.29 0.99
CA CYS A 185 -27.16 -2.50 0.80
C CYS A 185 -27.83 -3.39 -0.26
N LEU A 186 -27.12 -3.64 -1.37
CA LEU A 186 -27.57 -4.51 -2.48
C LEU A 186 -27.25 -5.98 -2.20
#